data_f8378c01569cbbc54f4b0ad462d30467
#
_entry.id   f8378c01569cbbc54f4b0ad462d30467
#
_cell.length_a   1.000
_cell.length_b   1.000
_cell.length_c   1.000
_cell.angle_alpha   90.00
_cell.angle_beta   90.00
_cell.angle_gamma   90.00
#
_symmetry.space_group_name_H-M   'P 1'
#
loop_
_entity.id
_entity.type
_entity.pdbx_description
1 polymer ?
#
loop_
_entity_poly.entity_id
_entity_poly.type
_entity_poly.pdbx_seq_one_letter_code
_entity_poly.pdbx_strand_id
1 'polypeptide(L)'
;MTAQSSSTQARHGMTTDNEVLLEVKGLCVDYVTESGNIRACDNVNFLLRRGEILGVAGESACGKSTLLNALGRLQRMPAATSAGQILFHDRNGSVTDLATLSEADLKPYRWTKIAVVMQSAMACLNPILKLSEQFIDVQRAHDPSLAEKDALTK
;
A
#
# COMPACT_ATOMS: atom_id res chain seq x y z
N MET A 1 13.26 6.29 13.57
CA MET A 1 13.27 4.98 12.90
C MET A 1 14.04 5.17 11.59
N THR A 2 15.25 4.65 11.48
CA THR A 2 16.12 4.79 10.30
C THR A 2 15.92 3.55 9.44
N ALA A 3 15.41 3.71 8.24
CA ALA A 3 15.36 2.64 7.25
C ALA A 3 16.78 2.44 6.70
N GLN A 4 17.43 1.34 7.05
CA GLN A 4 18.69 0.94 6.44
C GLN A 4 18.41 0.09 5.20
N SER A 5 18.80 0.60 4.03
CA SER A 5 18.84 -0.18 2.80
C SER A 5 20.07 -1.09 2.83
N SER A 6 19.89 -2.37 3.09
CA SER A 6 20.95 -3.36 2.89
C SER A 6 20.91 -3.83 1.44
N SER A 7 21.89 -3.41 0.64
CA SER A 7 22.10 -3.92 -0.71
C SER A 7 22.72 -5.33 -0.64
N THR A 8 21.87 -6.36 -0.64
CA THR A 8 22.31 -7.73 -0.91
C THR A 8 22.28 -7.96 -2.41
N GLN A 9 23.46 -8.05 -3.04
CA GLN A 9 23.59 -8.45 -4.44
C GLN A 9 23.16 -9.92 -4.62
N ALA A 10 21.94 -10.13 -5.09
CA ALA A 10 21.56 -11.37 -5.73
C ALA A 10 21.63 -11.17 -7.25
N ARG A 11 22.65 -11.77 -7.89
CA ARG A 11 22.82 -11.79 -9.34
C ARG A 11 21.71 -12.63 -9.96
N HIS A 12 20.72 -11.97 -10.55
CA HIS A 12 19.94 -12.52 -11.64
C HIS A 12 19.63 -11.38 -12.61
N GLY A 13 19.96 -11.58 -13.89
CA GLY A 13 19.90 -10.54 -14.91
C GLY A 13 18.48 -10.04 -15.12
N MET A 14 18.14 -8.95 -14.45
CA MET A 14 17.03 -8.08 -14.78
C MET A 14 17.64 -6.70 -15.00
N THR A 15 17.40 -6.13 -16.15
CA THR A 15 17.60 -4.72 -16.41
C THR A 15 16.86 -3.94 -15.33
N THR A 16 17.56 -3.49 -14.31
CA THR A 16 16.99 -2.63 -13.28
C THR A 16 16.72 -1.29 -13.95
N ASP A 17 15.47 -1.08 -14.32
CA ASP A 17 14.94 0.24 -14.59
C ASP A 17 15.21 1.06 -13.33
N ASN A 18 16.17 1.98 -13.39
CA ASN A 18 16.56 2.82 -12.24
C ASN A 18 15.48 3.86 -11.92
N GLU A 19 14.26 3.67 -12.46
CA GLU A 19 13.12 4.55 -12.26
C GLU A 19 12.53 4.40 -10.87
N VAL A 20 12.28 5.53 -10.24
CA VAL A 20 11.53 5.59 -8.98
C VAL A 20 10.08 5.15 -9.24
N LEU A 21 9.57 4.25 -8.43
CA LEU A 21 8.17 3.82 -8.42
C LEU A 21 7.38 4.55 -7.34
N LEU A 22 7.95 4.61 -6.14
CA LEU A 22 7.31 5.24 -4.98
C LEU A 22 8.35 6.06 -4.22
N GLU A 23 8.00 7.30 -3.92
CA GLU A 23 8.82 8.19 -3.11
C GLU A 23 8.00 8.65 -1.91
N VAL A 24 8.52 8.43 -0.71
CA VAL A 24 7.89 8.85 0.54
C VAL A 24 8.74 9.94 1.15
N LYS A 25 8.09 11.07 1.45
CA LYS A 25 8.72 12.29 1.99
C LYS A 25 8.06 12.73 3.28
N GLY A 26 8.82 12.72 4.36
CA GLY A 26 8.39 13.30 5.63
C GLY A 26 7.10 12.68 6.18
N LEU A 27 6.80 11.43 5.86
CA LEU A 27 5.53 10.81 6.24
C LEU A 27 5.41 10.67 7.75
N CYS A 28 4.35 11.26 8.29
CA CYS A 28 3.98 11.16 9.70
C CYS A 28 2.59 10.53 9.82
N VAL A 29 2.46 9.61 10.77
CA VAL A 29 1.18 8.95 11.09
C VAL A 29 0.93 9.04 12.58
N ASP A 30 -0.22 9.56 12.95
CA ASP A 30 -0.64 9.73 14.33
C ASP A 30 -1.88 8.87 14.63
N TYR A 31 -1.96 8.37 15.85
CA TYR A 31 -3.19 7.86 16.45
C TYR A 31 -3.85 8.99 17.22
N VAL A 32 -5.04 9.40 16.76
CA VAL A 32 -5.83 10.46 17.37
C VAL A 32 -6.56 9.92 18.59
N THR A 33 -6.25 10.43 19.78
CA THR A 33 -6.89 10.03 21.04
C THR A 33 -7.46 11.25 21.77
N GLU A 34 -8.35 11.00 22.72
CA GLU A 34 -8.94 12.09 23.54
C GLU A 34 -7.89 12.84 24.38
N SER A 35 -6.81 12.17 24.75
CA SER A 35 -5.70 12.74 25.55
C SER A 35 -4.59 13.38 24.70
N GLY A 36 -4.74 13.39 23.37
CA GLY A 36 -3.75 13.90 22.43
C GLY A 36 -3.33 12.88 21.38
N ASN A 37 -2.52 13.29 20.43
CA ASN A 37 -2.07 12.44 19.34
C ASN A 37 -0.81 11.66 19.74
N ILE A 38 -0.80 10.36 19.42
CA ILE A 38 0.36 9.48 19.63
C ILE A 38 1.02 9.26 18.26
N ARG A 39 2.26 9.73 18.09
CA ARG A 39 3.04 9.58 16.85
C ARG A 39 3.51 8.12 16.71
N ALA A 40 3.04 7.44 15.66
CA ALA A 40 3.42 6.07 15.32
C ALA A 40 4.49 6.00 14.23
N CYS A 41 4.45 6.91 13.26
CA CYS A 41 5.49 7.09 12.27
C CYS A 41 5.90 8.56 12.27
N ASP A 42 7.21 8.82 12.30
CA ASP A 42 7.76 10.17 12.38
C ASP A 42 8.78 10.42 11.28
N ASN A 43 8.46 11.36 10.41
CA ASN A 43 9.34 11.84 9.33
C ASN A 43 9.96 10.70 8.49
N VAL A 44 9.15 9.73 8.07
CA VAL A 44 9.61 8.58 7.30
C VAL A 44 9.92 9.01 5.88
N ASN A 45 11.13 8.67 5.41
CA ASN A 45 11.62 9.03 4.08
C ASN A 45 12.27 7.80 3.43
N PHE A 46 11.88 7.45 2.21
CA PHE A 46 12.54 6.44 1.40
C PHE A 46 12.12 6.54 -0.06
N LEU A 47 12.88 5.86 -0.91
CA LEU A 47 12.60 5.65 -2.32
C LEU A 47 12.49 4.14 -2.58
N LEU A 48 11.49 3.74 -3.36
CA LEU A 48 11.36 2.40 -3.90
C LEU A 48 11.45 2.50 -5.43
N ARG A 49 12.34 1.72 -6.01
CA ARG A 49 12.53 1.68 -7.48
C ARG A 49 11.75 0.53 -8.08
N ARG A 50 11.52 0.59 -9.38
CA ARG A 50 10.85 -0.51 -10.10
C ARG A 50 11.68 -1.79 -10.03
N GLY A 51 11.03 -2.91 -9.71
CA GLY A 51 11.68 -4.22 -9.55
C GLY A 51 12.48 -4.37 -8.25
N GLU A 52 12.49 -3.37 -7.36
CA GLU A 52 13.15 -3.41 -6.06
C GLU A 52 12.23 -4.03 -5.00
N ILE A 53 12.83 -4.73 -4.02
CA ILE A 53 12.17 -5.21 -2.82
C ILE A 53 12.72 -4.44 -1.62
N LEU A 54 11.88 -3.65 -0.96
CA LEU A 54 12.21 -2.93 0.26
C LEU A 54 11.73 -3.70 1.48
N GLY A 55 12.67 -4.17 2.31
CA GLY A 55 12.37 -4.80 3.59
C GLY A 55 12.22 -3.77 4.72
N VAL A 56 11.14 -3.89 5.51
CA VAL A 56 10.92 -3.08 6.70
C VAL A 56 11.02 -3.97 7.94
N ALA A 57 12.11 -3.82 8.69
CA ALA A 57 12.39 -4.56 9.91
C ALA A 57 12.30 -3.68 11.16
N GLY A 58 12.03 -4.28 12.30
CA GLY A 58 11.96 -3.60 13.60
C GLY A 58 11.20 -4.43 14.62
N GLU A 59 11.25 -4.02 15.89
CA GLU A 59 10.58 -4.69 17.00
C GLU A 59 9.05 -4.75 16.84
N SER A 60 8.39 -5.58 17.64
CA SER A 60 6.93 -5.58 17.71
C SER A 60 6.41 -4.22 18.14
N ALA A 61 5.26 -3.81 17.58
CA ALA A 61 4.60 -2.52 17.87
C ALA A 61 5.40 -1.24 17.50
N CYS A 62 6.52 -1.33 16.77
CA CYS A 62 7.31 -0.16 16.35
C CYS A 62 6.73 0.62 15.13
N GLY A 63 5.50 0.36 14.71
CA GLY A 63 4.83 1.13 13.65
C GLY A 63 4.90 0.55 12.23
N LYS A 64 5.51 -0.64 12.00
CA LYS A 64 5.62 -1.25 10.65
C LYS A 64 4.28 -1.42 9.94
N SER A 65 3.31 -2.01 10.63
CA SER A 65 1.96 -2.21 10.07
C SER A 65 1.25 -0.88 9.85
N THR A 66 1.48 0.10 10.72
CA THR A 66 0.94 1.46 10.57
C THR A 66 1.50 2.13 9.32
N LEU A 67 2.82 2.00 9.07
CA LEU A 67 3.46 2.49 7.87
C LEU A 67 2.88 1.82 6.61
N LEU A 68 2.80 0.49 6.58
CA LEU A 68 2.25 -0.25 5.43
C LEU A 68 0.80 0.13 5.15
N ASN A 69 -0.03 0.27 6.19
CA ASN A 69 -1.40 0.73 6.03
C ASN A 69 -1.48 2.17 5.51
N ALA A 70 -0.56 3.04 5.92
CA ALA A 70 -0.47 4.40 5.41
C ALA A 70 -0.13 4.43 3.91
N LEU A 71 0.86 3.65 3.49
CA LEU A 71 1.27 3.53 2.09
C LEU A 71 0.14 2.98 1.20
N GLY A 72 -0.61 1.99 1.69
CA GLY A 72 -1.77 1.43 1.00
C GLY A 72 -3.04 2.28 1.13
N ARG A 73 -3.02 3.39 1.88
CA ARG A 73 -4.20 4.19 2.21
C ARG A 73 -5.34 3.35 2.82
N LEU A 74 -4.97 2.39 3.66
CA LEU A 74 -5.88 1.47 4.37
C LEU A 74 -6.06 1.85 5.85
N GLN A 75 -5.60 3.01 6.25
CA GLN A 75 -5.75 3.52 7.60
C GLN A 75 -7.23 3.71 7.94
N ARG A 76 -7.57 3.38 9.18
CA ARG A 76 -8.87 3.65 9.77
C ARG A 76 -8.67 4.39 11.08
N MET A 77 -9.60 5.27 11.42
CA MET A 77 -9.58 5.91 12.72
C MET A 77 -9.36 4.87 13.84
N PRO A 78 -8.54 5.17 14.82
CA PRO A 78 -7.95 6.48 15.14
C PRO A 78 -6.63 6.80 14.39
N ALA A 79 -6.11 5.94 13.49
CA ALA A 79 -4.88 6.21 12.75
C ALA A 79 -5.12 7.14 11.56
N ALA A 80 -4.34 8.20 11.45
CA ALA A 80 -4.41 9.17 10.36
C ALA A 80 -3.02 9.64 9.93
N THR A 81 -2.84 9.86 8.62
CA THR A 81 -1.66 10.55 8.09
C THR A 81 -1.77 12.03 8.46
N SER A 82 -0.81 12.53 9.23
CA SER A 82 -0.81 13.92 9.74
C SER A 82 0.10 14.83 8.95
N ALA A 83 1.12 14.30 8.27
CA ALA A 83 2.03 15.06 7.41
C ALA A 83 2.74 14.16 6.41
N GLY A 84 3.39 14.78 5.42
CA GLY A 84 4.22 14.14 4.43
C GLY A 84 3.49 13.81 3.13
N GLN A 85 4.20 13.16 2.22
CA GLN A 85 3.76 12.84 0.87
C GLN A 85 4.04 11.38 0.54
N ILE A 86 3.19 10.79 -0.30
CA ILE A 86 3.35 9.44 -0.86
C ILE A 86 3.25 9.59 -2.38
N LEU A 87 4.38 9.84 -3.04
CA LEU A 87 4.45 10.15 -4.47
C LEU A 87 4.57 8.86 -5.28
N PHE A 88 3.57 8.55 -6.05
CA PHE A 88 3.57 7.44 -7.01
C PHE A 88 3.99 7.96 -8.40
N HIS A 89 5.05 7.36 -8.96
CA HIS A 89 5.57 7.68 -10.28
C HIS A 89 5.05 6.67 -11.31
N ASP A 90 4.16 7.09 -12.18
CA ASP A 90 3.64 6.23 -13.24
C ASP A 90 4.61 6.17 -14.42
N ARG A 91 4.50 5.12 -15.25
CA ARG A 91 5.34 4.93 -16.45
C ARG A 91 5.15 6.00 -17.52
N ASN A 92 4.03 6.70 -17.52
CA ASN A 92 3.76 7.83 -18.43
C ASN A 92 4.46 9.13 -17.99
N GLY A 93 5.24 9.10 -16.91
CA GLY A 93 5.94 10.26 -16.35
C GLY A 93 5.09 11.10 -15.40
N SER A 94 3.82 10.78 -15.16
CA SER A 94 3.01 11.48 -14.17
C SER A 94 3.40 11.08 -12.74
N VAL A 95 3.34 12.06 -11.84
CA VAL A 95 3.58 11.87 -10.40
C VAL A 95 2.31 12.25 -9.66
N THR A 96 1.83 11.35 -8.83
CA THR A 96 0.60 11.54 -8.05
C THR A 96 0.87 11.37 -6.57
N ASP A 97 0.46 12.33 -5.76
CA ASP A 97 0.53 12.22 -4.31
C ASP A 97 -0.69 11.44 -3.79
N LEU A 98 -0.46 10.18 -3.45
CA LEU A 98 -1.52 9.30 -2.96
C LEU A 98 -2.07 9.74 -1.59
N ALA A 99 -1.28 10.50 -0.80
CA ALA A 99 -1.70 10.95 0.52
C ALA A 99 -2.89 11.92 0.45
N THR A 100 -3.01 12.67 -0.64
CA THR A 100 -4.02 13.72 -0.83
C THR A 100 -5.24 13.29 -1.64
N LEU A 101 -5.20 12.11 -2.27
CA LEU A 101 -6.30 11.62 -3.10
C LEU A 101 -7.58 11.38 -2.29
N SER A 102 -8.73 11.71 -2.89
CA SER A 102 -10.02 11.23 -2.40
C SER A 102 -10.17 9.72 -2.57
N GLU A 103 -11.12 9.10 -1.86
CA GLU A 103 -11.39 7.66 -2.03
C GLU A 103 -11.82 7.31 -3.47
N ALA A 104 -12.53 8.20 -4.14
CA ALA A 104 -12.92 8.01 -5.53
C ALA A 104 -11.71 8.01 -6.48
N ASP A 105 -10.78 8.95 -6.28
CA ASP A 105 -9.57 9.09 -7.10
C ASP A 105 -8.52 8.01 -6.79
N LEU A 106 -8.56 7.44 -5.59
CA LEU A 106 -7.67 6.36 -5.18
C LEU A 106 -8.11 4.99 -5.74
N LYS A 107 -9.40 4.81 -6.02
CA LYS A 107 -9.96 3.55 -6.52
C LYS A 107 -9.23 2.99 -7.75
N PRO A 108 -8.86 3.78 -8.78
CA PRO A 108 -8.09 3.30 -9.93
C PRO A 108 -6.68 2.81 -9.59
N TYR A 109 -6.09 3.28 -8.50
CA TYR A 109 -4.75 2.86 -8.06
C TYR A 109 -4.77 1.54 -7.30
N ARG A 110 -5.83 1.32 -6.51
CA ARG A 110 -6.00 0.07 -5.77
C ARG A 110 -6.13 -1.09 -6.76
N TRP A 111 -5.51 -2.22 -6.46
CA TRP A 111 -5.47 -3.44 -7.25
C TRP A 111 -4.65 -3.33 -8.55
N THR A 112 -4.75 -2.27 -9.30
CA THR A 112 -4.03 -2.10 -10.58
C THR A 112 -2.59 -1.62 -10.42
N LYS A 113 -2.34 -0.77 -9.45
CA LYS A 113 -1.03 -0.15 -9.17
C LYS A 113 -0.51 -0.54 -7.79
N ILE A 114 -1.39 -0.66 -6.79
CA ILE A 114 -1.07 -0.96 -5.41
C ILE A 114 -1.96 -2.09 -4.93
N ALA A 115 -1.34 -3.20 -4.51
CA ALA A 115 -2.01 -4.30 -3.83
C ALA A 115 -1.41 -4.50 -2.43
N VAL A 116 -2.23 -4.88 -1.47
CA VAL A 116 -1.79 -5.15 -0.10
C VAL A 116 -2.19 -6.55 0.29
N VAL A 117 -1.21 -7.34 0.75
CA VAL A 117 -1.44 -8.66 1.33
C VAL A 117 -1.34 -8.54 2.85
N MET A 118 -2.44 -8.81 3.53
CA MET A 118 -2.52 -8.70 4.99
C MET A 118 -1.96 -9.94 5.68
N GLN A 119 -1.40 -9.77 6.87
CA GLN A 119 -0.84 -10.86 7.68
C GLN A 119 -1.86 -11.96 7.99
N SER A 120 -3.14 -11.60 8.16
CA SER A 120 -4.24 -12.53 8.46
C SER A 120 -5.19 -12.64 7.26
N ALA A 121 -4.69 -13.15 6.12
CA ALA A 121 -5.47 -13.24 4.88
C ALA A 121 -6.83 -13.95 5.08
N MET A 122 -6.91 -14.97 5.92
CA MET A 122 -8.16 -15.66 6.23
C MET A 122 -9.20 -14.78 6.94
N ALA A 123 -8.77 -13.80 7.73
CA ALA A 123 -9.68 -12.85 8.37
C ALA A 123 -10.28 -11.82 7.41
N CYS A 124 -9.75 -11.72 6.20
CA CYS A 124 -10.27 -10.83 5.15
C CYS A 124 -11.46 -11.43 4.39
N LEU A 125 -11.66 -12.75 4.50
CA LEU A 125 -12.77 -13.45 3.85
C LEU A 125 -14.02 -13.43 4.74
N ASN A 126 -15.16 -13.15 4.13
CA ASN A 126 -16.45 -13.24 4.82
C ASN A 126 -16.86 -14.73 4.94
N PRO A 127 -16.96 -15.31 6.16
CA PRO A 127 -17.23 -16.72 6.34
C PRO A 127 -18.66 -17.13 5.93
N ILE A 128 -19.57 -16.17 5.74
CA ILE A 128 -20.98 -16.42 5.38
C ILE A 128 -21.15 -16.54 3.87
N LEU A 129 -20.25 -15.92 3.08
CA LEU A 129 -20.32 -15.92 1.62
C LEU A 129 -19.47 -17.04 1.02
N LYS A 130 -19.90 -17.57 -0.12
CA LYS A 130 -19.06 -18.49 -0.90
C LYS A 130 -17.79 -17.81 -1.37
N LEU A 131 -16.69 -18.55 -1.43
CA LEU A 131 -15.41 -18.01 -1.92
C LEU A 131 -15.55 -17.48 -3.35
N SER A 132 -16.24 -18.22 -4.23
CA SER A 132 -16.48 -17.79 -5.61
C SER A 132 -17.15 -16.42 -5.70
N GLU A 133 -18.16 -16.15 -4.87
CA GLU A 133 -18.86 -14.86 -4.84
C GLU A 133 -17.90 -13.72 -4.47
N GLN A 134 -17.06 -13.92 -3.47
CA GLN A 134 -16.09 -12.91 -3.02
C GLN A 134 -15.04 -12.60 -4.10
N PHE A 135 -14.56 -13.62 -4.83
CA PHE A 135 -13.65 -13.40 -5.95
C PHE A 135 -14.32 -12.68 -7.13
N ILE A 136 -15.57 -13.05 -7.44
CA ILE A 136 -16.36 -12.40 -8.50
C ILE A 136 -16.61 -10.93 -8.15
N ASP A 137 -16.97 -10.63 -6.90
CA ASP A 137 -17.22 -9.26 -6.44
C ASP A 137 -15.98 -8.36 -6.59
N VAL A 138 -14.79 -8.88 -6.25
CA VAL A 138 -13.54 -8.15 -6.44
C VAL A 138 -13.29 -7.85 -7.91
N GLN A 139 -13.48 -8.82 -8.80
CA GLN A 139 -13.29 -8.62 -10.24
C GLN A 139 -14.30 -7.63 -10.82
N ARG A 140 -15.57 -7.74 -10.44
CA ARG A 140 -16.65 -6.82 -10.86
C ARG A 140 -16.47 -5.40 -10.34
N ALA A 141 -15.82 -5.21 -9.19
CA ALA A 141 -15.49 -3.88 -8.69
C ALA A 141 -14.53 -3.14 -9.62
N HIS A 142 -13.72 -3.86 -10.41
CA HIS A 142 -12.77 -3.31 -11.40
C HIS A 142 -13.30 -3.36 -12.84
N ASP A 143 -14.12 -4.35 -13.15
CA ASP A 143 -14.76 -4.51 -14.46
C ASP A 143 -16.24 -4.89 -14.27
N PRO A 144 -17.14 -3.88 -14.16
CA PRO A 144 -18.57 -4.12 -13.98
C PRO A 144 -19.25 -4.88 -15.13
N SER A 145 -18.61 -4.97 -16.30
CA SER A 145 -19.12 -5.67 -17.47
C SER A 145 -18.81 -7.17 -17.47
N LEU A 146 -17.97 -7.64 -16.52
CA LEU A 146 -17.49 -9.01 -16.47
C LEU A 146 -18.63 -9.99 -16.18
N ALA A 147 -18.86 -10.95 -17.11
CA ALA A 147 -19.81 -12.02 -16.93
C ALA A 147 -19.31 -13.03 -15.88
N GLU A 148 -20.21 -13.61 -15.11
CA GLU A 148 -19.88 -14.53 -13.99
C GLU A 148 -19.05 -15.73 -14.44
N LYS A 149 -19.36 -16.29 -15.64
CA LYS A 149 -18.60 -17.41 -16.22
C LYS A 149 -17.14 -17.05 -16.50
N ASP A 150 -16.89 -15.82 -16.95
CA ASP A 150 -15.54 -15.35 -17.30
C ASP A 150 -14.73 -15.01 -16.05
N ALA A 151 -15.42 -14.59 -14.98
CA ALA A 151 -14.80 -14.33 -13.68
C ALA A 151 -14.26 -15.60 -13.00
N LEU A 152 -14.87 -16.76 -13.24
CA LEU A 152 -14.44 -18.04 -12.66
C LEU A 152 -13.35 -18.75 -13.48
N THR A 153 -13.04 -18.25 -14.68
CA THR A 153 -12.10 -18.91 -15.63
C THR A 153 -10.74 -18.20 -15.68
N LYS A 154 -10.61 -17.02 -15.06
CA LYS A 154 -9.37 -16.26 -14.92
C LYS A 154 -8.68 -16.56 -13.62
#